data_434e91301e9c3f51a562670544d0096c
#
_entry.id   434e91301e9c3f51a562670544d0096c
#
_cell.length_a   1.000
_cell.length_b   1.000
_cell.length_c   1.000
_cell.angle_alpha   90.00
_cell.angle_beta   90.00
_cell.angle_gamma   90.00
#
_symmetry.space_group_name_H-M   'P 1'
#
loop_
_entity.id
_entity.type
_entity.pdbx_description
1 polymer ?
#
loop_
_entity_poly.entity_id
_entity_poly.type
_entity_poly.pdbx_seq_one_letter_code
_entity_poly.pdbx_strand_id
1 'polypeptide(L)'
;MDTATRTIRRRIATFLCLLVAASILGGQHPAPAREPLVIHGADTAQERAIDWSIRRYREAGLAGLPDLEVYLHRSQDACNGGIGLYHGGRIDLCTEDSSEPYQRKFALHEMAHAWTEANVDTAVLERFMDIRGIAAWNDRSLDWKERGTEQAAEILTWGLGEGQISPLLPEATDAPTLARLYELLTGREPITPAAR
;
A
#
# COMPACT_ATOMS: atom_id res chain seq x y z
N MET A 1 -92.82 -13.31 11.50
CA MET A 1 -92.37 -13.63 10.10
C MET A 1 -91.36 -12.57 9.71
N ASP A 2 -90.10 -12.86 9.95
CA ASP A 2 -89.03 -11.87 9.92
C ASP A 2 -88.36 -11.80 8.57
N THR A 3 -88.29 -10.59 8.00
CA THR A 3 -87.57 -10.29 6.82
C THR A 3 -86.21 -9.63 7.20
N ALA A 4 -85.19 -10.43 7.21
CA ALA A 4 -83.86 -10.00 7.50
C ALA A 4 -83.25 -9.20 6.36
N THR A 5 -83.04 -7.91 6.59
CA THR A 5 -82.42 -7.00 5.64
C THR A 5 -80.88 -7.18 5.76
N ARG A 6 -80.30 -7.77 4.75
CA ARG A 6 -78.84 -7.99 4.65
C ARG A 6 -78.15 -6.71 4.08
N THR A 7 -77.57 -5.92 4.94
CA THR A 7 -76.78 -4.77 4.55
C THR A 7 -75.40 -5.19 4.10
N ILE A 8 -75.16 -5.11 2.78
CA ILE A 8 -73.82 -5.34 2.20
C ILE A 8 -72.98 -4.08 2.39
N ARG A 9 -72.06 -4.15 3.34
CA ARG A 9 -71.04 -3.15 3.50
C ARG A 9 -69.93 -3.39 2.43
N ARG A 10 -69.95 -2.56 1.36
CA ARG A 10 -68.84 -2.46 0.42
C ARG A 10 -67.64 -1.88 1.17
N ARG A 11 -66.63 -2.67 1.40
CA ARG A 11 -65.30 -2.21 1.84
C ARG A 11 -64.59 -1.70 0.58
N ILE A 12 -64.45 -0.42 0.49
CA ILE A 12 -63.55 0.24 -0.48
C ILE A 12 -62.13 0.00 0.02
N ALA A 13 -61.41 -0.93 -0.60
CA ALA A 13 -59.96 -1.10 -0.37
C ALA A 13 -59.25 0.05 -1.09
N THR A 14 -58.84 1.02 -0.32
CA THR A 14 -57.98 2.07 -0.81
C THR A 14 -56.58 1.49 -1.01
N PHE A 15 -56.22 1.16 -2.24
CA PHE A 15 -54.84 0.83 -2.61
C PHE A 15 -54.01 2.07 -2.47
N LEU A 16 -53.25 2.17 -1.40
CA LEU A 16 -52.21 3.17 -1.22
C LEU A 16 -51.00 2.70 -2.02
N CYS A 17 -50.84 3.21 -3.26
CA CYS A 17 -49.63 3.07 -4.04
C CYS A 17 -48.47 3.83 -3.30
N LEU A 18 -47.69 3.11 -2.52
CA LEU A 18 -46.41 3.57 -2.04
C LEU A 18 -45.44 3.58 -3.23
N LEU A 19 -45.31 4.72 -3.87
CA LEU A 19 -44.20 5.04 -4.75
C LEU A 19 -42.93 5.07 -3.90
N VAL A 20 -42.22 3.94 -3.83
CA VAL A 20 -40.84 3.92 -3.36
C VAL A 20 -40.01 4.61 -4.45
N ALA A 21 -39.79 5.91 -4.27
CA ALA A 21 -38.76 6.61 -4.99
C ALA A 21 -37.42 6.01 -4.53
N ALA A 22 -36.93 5.04 -5.31
CA ALA A 22 -35.54 4.60 -5.22
C ALA A 22 -34.67 5.79 -5.57
N SER A 23 -34.28 6.57 -4.57
CA SER A 23 -33.20 7.53 -4.69
C SER A 23 -31.95 6.73 -5.06
N ILE A 24 -31.63 6.71 -6.35
CA ILE A 24 -30.34 6.32 -6.86
C ILE A 24 -29.40 7.41 -6.33
N LEU A 25 -28.94 7.25 -5.10
CA LEU A 25 -27.74 7.89 -4.62
C LEU A 25 -26.63 7.30 -5.48
N GLY A 26 -26.37 7.92 -6.61
CA GLY A 26 -25.15 7.73 -7.36
C GLY A 26 -24.03 8.00 -6.39
N GLY A 27 -23.48 6.94 -5.83
CA GLY A 27 -22.27 7.03 -5.04
C GLY A 27 -21.22 7.65 -5.96
N GLN A 28 -21.01 8.94 -5.81
CA GLN A 28 -19.80 9.57 -6.29
C GLN A 28 -18.69 8.86 -5.50
N HIS A 29 -18.09 7.85 -6.14
CA HIS A 29 -16.79 7.40 -5.66
C HIS A 29 -15.94 8.67 -5.65
N PRO A 30 -15.43 9.12 -4.49
CA PRO A 30 -14.48 10.21 -4.48
C PRO A 30 -13.41 9.82 -5.48
N ALA A 31 -13.12 10.72 -6.44
CA ALA A 31 -12.00 10.52 -7.34
C ALA A 31 -10.81 10.14 -6.47
N PRO A 32 -10.02 9.10 -6.83
CA PRO A 32 -8.88 8.70 -6.03
C PRO A 32 -8.07 9.97 -5.76
N ALA A 33 -7.92 10.30 -4.48
CA ALA A 33 -7.14 11.45 -4.08
C ALA A 33 -5.80 11.32 -4.80
N ARG A 34 -5.44 12.34 -5.57
CA ARG A 34 -4.14 12.38 -6.23
C ARG A 34 -3.14 12.37 -5.08
N GLU A 35 -2.32 11.34 -5.02
CA GLU A 35 -1.27 11.29 -4.03
C GLU A 35 -0.39 12.52 -4.26
N PRO A 36 -0.18 13.35 -3.24
CA PRO A 36 0.59 14.56 -3.38
C PRO A 36 2.07 14.19 -3.42
N LEU A 37 2.52 13.75 -4.60
CA LEU A 37 3.90 13.42 -4.88
C LEU A 37 4.50 14.53 -5.73
N VAL A 38 5.55 15.15 -5.24
CA VAL A 38 6.35 16.14 -5.96
C VAL A 38 7.69 15.52 -6.32
N ILE A 39 8.03 15.49 -7.61
CA ILE A 39 9.27 14.90 -8.11
C ILE A 39 10.22 16.04 -8.54
N HIS A 40 11.46 15.97 -8.08
CA HIS A 40 12.51 16.93 -8.37
C HIS A 40 13.68 16.27 -9.10
N GLY A 41 14.12 16.84 -10.22
CA GLY A 41 15.33 16.43 -10.92
C GLY A 41 15.21 15.16 -11.77
N ALA A 42 14.01 14.71 -12.09
CA ALA A 42 13.76 13.47 -12.84
C ALA A 42 14.15 13.55 -14.31
N ASP A 43 14.67 12.45 -14.84
CA ASP A 43 14.54 12.12 -16.25
C ASP A 43 13.28 11.25 -16.50
N THR A 44 12.99 11.03 -17.78
CA THR A 44 11.79 10.27 -18.19
C THR A 44 11.78 8.81 -17.71
N ALA A 45 12.93 8.19 -17.49
CA ALA A 45 13.02 6.79 -17.03
C ALA A 45 12.74 6.71 -15.52
N GLN A 46 13.29 7.65 -14.76
CA GLN A 46 13.07 7.77 -13.33
C GLN A 46 11.60 8.10 -13.01
N GLU A 47 10.99 9.04 -13.75
CA GLU A 47 9.56 9.34 -13.61
C GLU A 47 8.71 8.10 -13.86
N ARG A 48 9.00 7.32 -14.92
CA ARG A 48 8.27 6.07 -15.18
C ARG A 48 8.43 5.04 -14.05
N ALA A 49 9.61 4.94 -13.44
CA ALA A 49 9.85 4.03 -12.32
C ALA A 49 9.02 4.41 -11.09
N ILE A 50 8.94 5.71 -10.78
CA ILE A 50 8.12 6.23 -9.68
C ILE A 50 6.64 6.02 -9.98
N ASP A 51 6.15 6.41 -11.16
CA ASP A 51 4.76 6.20 -11.56
C ASP A 51 4.36 4.73 -11.53
N TRP A 52 5.26 3.84 -11.96
CA TRP A 52 5.04 2.40 -11.87
C TRP A 52 4.90 1.96 -10.42
N SER A 53 5.77 2.42 -9.51
CA SER A 53 5.73 2.10 -8.10
C SER A 53 4.40 2.55 -7.46
N ILE A 54 3.96 3.77 -7.72
CA ILE A 54 2.67 4.29 -7.25
C ILE A 54 1.50 3.41 -7.74
N ARG A 55 1.52 3.00 -9.01
CA ARG A 55 0.50 2.09 -9.55
C ARG A 55 0.47 0.77 -8.80
N ARG A 56 1.64 0.20 -8.41
CA ARG A 56 1.70 -1.06 -7.66
C ARG A 56 1.03 -0.94 -6.29
N TYR A 57 1.22 0.17 -5.56
CA TYR A 57 0.50 0.45 -4.32
C TYR A 57 -1.03 0.47 -4.53
N ARG A 58 -1.49 1.12 -5.58
CA ARG A 58 -2.93 1.19 -5.93
C ARG A 58 -3.49 -0.18 -6.31
N GLU A 59 -2.80 -0.94 -7.14
CA GLU A 59 -3.17 -2.30 -7.57
C GLU A 59 -3.28 -3.26 -6.38
N ALA A 60 -2.41 -3.11 -5.39
CA ALA A 60 -2.44 -3.87 -4.15
C ALA A 60 -3.54 -3.40 -3.17
N GLY A 61 -4.25 -2.31 -3.49
CA GLY A 61 -5.22 -1.71 -2.58
C GLY A 61 -4.59 -1.04 -1.36
N LEU A 62 -3.29 -0.71 -1.41
CA LEU A 62 -2.57 0.02 -0.38
C LEU A 62 -2.72 1.53 -0.64
N ALA A 63 -3.83 2.08 -0.16
CA ALA A 63 -4.02 3.52 -0.13
C ALA A 63 -3.21 4.16 1.00
N GLY A 64 -3.04 5.48 0.97
CA GLY A 64 -2.48 6.23 2.11
C GLY A 64 -0.97 6.39 2.07
N LEU A 65 -0.34 6.39 0.90
CA LEU A 65 0.99 7.01 0.80
C LEU A 65 0.86 8.46 1.30
N PRO A 66 1.73 8.90 2.24
CA PRO A 66 1.71 10.27 2.71
C PRO A 66 2.15 11.25 1.61
N ASP A 67 2.08 12.53 1.89
CA ASP A 67 2.69 13.56 1.06
C ASP A 67 4.19 13.31 0.97
N LEU A 68 4.71 13.14 -0.25
CA LEU A 68 6.10 12.80 -0.49
C LEU A 68 6.76 13.77 -1.46
N GLU A 69 7.95 14.24 -1.10
CA GLU A 69 8.87 14.89 -2.01
C GLU A 69 9.96 13.89 -2.43
N VAL A 70 10.08 13.61 -3.73
CA VAL A 70 11.09 12.69 -4.27
C VAL A 70 12.16 13.47 -5.01
N TYR A 71 13.38 13.35 -4.53
CA TYR A 71 14.56 13.98 -5.13
C TYR A 71 15.41 12.93 -5.82
N LEU A 72 15.74 13.18 -7.07
CA LEU A 72 16.54 12.30 -7.91
C LEU A 72 17.94 12.87 -8.10
N HIS A 73 18.92 12.10 -7.68
CA HIS A 73 20.32 12.53 -7.62
C HIS A 73 21.21 11.71 -8.54
N ARG A 74 22.22 12.38 -9.12
CA ARG A 74 23.27 11.75 -9.93
C ARG A 74 24.37 11.11 -9.10
N SER A 75 24.56 11.59 -7.88
CA SER A 75 25.58 11.11 -6.96
C SER A 75 24.97 10.39 -5.77
N GLN A 76 25.66 9.37 -5.27
CA GLN A 76 25.28 8.67 -4.04
C GLN A 76 25.52 9.49 -2.77
N ASP A 77 26.16 10.64 -2.87
CA ASP A 77 26.44 11.50 -1.70
C ASP A 77 25.16 11.94 -0.98
N ALA A 78 24.10 12.26 -1.75
CA ALA A 78 22.81 12.63 -1.19
C ALA A 78 22.11 11.48 -0.45
N CYS A 79 22.46 10.23 -0.77
CA CYS A 79 21.95 9.03 -0.15
C CYS A 79 22.93 8.42 0.87
N ASN A 80 23.88 9.20 1.40
CA ASN A 80 24.91 8.75 2.34
C ASN A 80 25.72 7.52 1.85
N GLY A 81 25.99 7.46 0.54
CA GLY A 81 26.66 6.33 -0.11
C GLY A 81 25.72 5.15 -0.41
N GLY A 82 24.43 5.25 -0.10
CA GLY A 82 23.39 4.29 -0.46
C GLY A 82 22.76 4.59 -1.83
N ILE A 83 21.71 3.90 -2.15
CA ILE A 83 20.97 4.00 -3.42
C ILE A 83 19.66 4.76 -3.23
N GLY A 84 19.08 4.69 -2.05
CA GLY A 84 17.90 5.42 -1.63
C GLY A 84 17.99 5.81 -0.16
N LEU A 85 17.18 6.78 0.23
CA LEU A 85 17.06 7.23 1.62
C LEU A 85 15.70 7.88 1.82
N TYR A 86 14.88 7.27 2.69
CA TYR A 86 13.65 7.88 3.19
C TYR A 86 13.91 8.59 4.53
N HIS A 87 13.39 9.80 4.68
CA HIS A 87 13.38 10.52 5.95
C HIS A 87 12.23 11.54 6.02
N GLY A 88 11.18 11.21 6.78
CA GLY A 88 10.12 12.13 7.17
C GLY A 88 9.39 12.83 6.02
N GLY A 89 8.82 12.09 5.08
CA GLY A 89 8.10 12.64 3.92
C GLY A 89 8.96 12.99 2.73
N ARG A 90 10.29 12.79 2.84
CA ARG A 90 11.22 12.97 1.73
C ARG A 90 11.90 11.66 1.36
N ILE A 91 12.01 11.42 0.05
CA ILE A 91 12.77 10.32 -0.53
C ILE A 91 13.88 10.91 -1.40
N ASP A 92 15.12 10.52 -1.14
CA ASP A 92 16.26 10.76 -2.01
C ASP A 92 16.58 9.46 -2.75
N LEU A 93 16.61 9.47 -4.10
CA LEU A 93 16.98 8.33 -4.94
C LEU A 93 18.24 8.66 -5.75
N CYS A 94 19.25 7.81 -5.60
CA CYS A 94 20.56 7.95 -6.22
C CYS A 94 20.77 6.83 -7.27
N THR A 95 19.85 6.73 -8.23
CA THR A 95 19.72 5.61 -9.17
C THR A 95 19.92 6.00 -10.64
N GLU A 96 20.40 7.21 -10.94
CA GLU A 96 20.40 7.78 -12.30
C GLU A 96 20.99 6.84 -13.37
N ASP A 97 22.14 6.25 -13.11
CA ASP A 97 22.83 5.36 -14.05
C ASP A 97 22.36 3.88 -13.98
N SER A 98 21.26 3.62 -13.26
CA SER A 98 20.76 2.28 -13.05
C SER A 98 19.72 1.88 -14.09
N SER A 99 19.55 0.56 -14.31
CA SER A 99 18.47 0.05 -15.15
C SER A 99 17.09 0.39 -14.57
N GLU A 100 16.09 0.55 -15.42
CA GLU A 100 14.72 0.85 -14.99
C GLU A 100 14.16 -0.17 -13.97
N PRO A 101 14.34 -1.49 -14.08
CA PRO A 101 13.93 -2.44 -13.04
C PRO A 101 14.57 -2.18 -11.68
N TYR A 102 15.83 -1.76 -11.68
CA TYR A 102 16.54 -1.41 -10.46
C TYR A 102 15.98 -0.12 -9.83
N GLN A 103 15.73 0.89 -10.65
CA GLN A 103 15.09 2.15 -10.20
C GLN A 103 13.70 1.87 -9.59
N ARG A 104 12.88 1.01 -10.23
CA ARG A 104 11.57 0.58 -9.72
C ARG A 104 11.67 -0.09 -8.35
N LYS A 105 12.66 -0.99 -8.18
CA LYS A 105 12.88 -1.68 -6.91
C LYS A 105 13.15 -0.69 -5.79
N PHE A 106 14.06 0.25 -5.99
CA PHE A 106 14.41 1.22 -4.95
C PHE A 106 13.32 2.25 -4.70
N ALA A 107 12.60 2.68 -5.74
CA ALA A 107 11.42 3.52 -5.56
C ALA A 107 10.36 2.82 -4.69
N LEU A 108 10.07 1.53 -4.92
CA LEU A 108 9.17 0.76 -4.07
C LEU A 108 9.68 0.66 -2.64
N HIS A 109 10.98 0.42 -2.45
CA HIS A 109 11.61 0.26 -1.14
C HIS A 109 11.50 1.53 -0.30
N GLU A 110 11.86 2.68 -0.85
CA GLU A 110 11.77 3.95 -0.12
C GLU A 110 10.32 4.36 0.15
N MET A 111 9.42 4.11 -0.81
CA MET A 111 7.99 4.31 -0.58
C MET A 111 7.43 3.35 0.48
N ALA A 112 8.00 2.15 0.64
CA ALA A 112 7.59 1.21 1.67
C ALA A 112 7.91 1.72 3.09
N HIS A 113 9.04 2.40 3.28
CA HIS A 113 9.31 3.09 4.55
C HIS A 113 8.24 4.13 4.84
N ALA A 114 7.93 4.99 3.87
CA ALA A 114 6.92 6.05 4.02
C ALA A 114 5.53 5.47 4.31
N TRP A 115 5.13 4.45 3.57
CA TRP A 115 3.82 3.80 3.74
C TRP A 115 3.72 3.11 5.11
N THR A 116 4.75 2.39 5.52
CA THR A 116 4.79 1.68 6.82
C THR A 116 4.69 2.67 7.98
N GLU A 117 5.46 3.75 7.93
CA GLU A 117 5.41 4.80 8.97
C GLU A 117 4.01 5.42 9.10
N ALA A 118 3.31 5.62 7.99
CA ALA A 118 2.01 6.28 7.97
C ALA A 118 0.83 5.34 8.29
N ASN A 119 0.95 4.02 8.06
CA ASN A 119 -0.21 3.13 8.04
C ASN A 119 -0.12 1.90 8.95
N VAL A 120 1.05 1.57 9.50
CA VAL A 120 1.20 0.36 10.30
C VAL A 120 1.25 0.68 11.78
N ASP A 121 0.33 0.09 12.54
CA ASP A 121 0.25 0.27 13.99
C ASP A 121 1.45 -0.34 14.72
N THR A 122 1.85 0.28 15.83
CA THR A 122 2.96 -0.19 16.68
C THR A 122 2.81 -1.66 17.10
N ALA A 123 1.60 -2.11 17.43
CA ALA A 123 1.35 -3.50 17.80
C ALA A 123 1.62 -4.49 16.66
N VAL A 124 1.38 -4.09 15.40
CA VAL A 124 1.73 -4.90 14.22
C VAL A 124 3.24 -4.94 14.03
N LEU A 125 3.92 -3.80 14.22
CA LEU A 125 5.39 -3.71 14.14
C LEU A 125 6.07 -4.57 15.21
N GLU A 126 5.60 -4.53 16.45
CA GLU A 126 6.10 -5.38 17.54
C GLU A 126 5.92 -6.86 17.20
N ARG A 127 4.73 -7.26 16.75
CA ARG A 127 4.47 -8.64 16.32
C ARG A 127 5.34 -9.07 15.13
N PHE A 128 5.58 -8.17 14.18
CA PHE A 128 6.48 -8.41 13.05
C PHE A 128 7.90 -8.67 13.54
N MET A 129 8.40 -7.84 14.44
CA MET A 129 9.73 -8.00 15.05
C MET A 129 9.85 -9.32 15.81
N ASP A 130 8.86 -9.68 16.60
CA ASP A 130 8.83 -10.96 17.36
C ASP A 130 8.93 -12.16 16.41
N ILE A 131 8.11 -12.18 15.34
CA ILE A 131 8.11 -13.27 14.35
C ILE A 131 9.46 -13.38 13.63
N ARG A 132 10.09 -12.23 13.37
CA ARG A 132 11.39 -12.17 12.67
C ARG A 132 12.60 -12.31 13.58
N GLY A 133 12.44 -12.27 14.90
CA GLY A 133 13.52 -12.26 15.84
C GLY A 133 14.39 -10.98 15.77
N ILE A 134 13.78 -9.85 15.45
CA ILE A 134 14.45 -8.56 15.27
C ILE A 134 14.49 -7.82 16.61
N ALA A 135 15.67 -7.38 17.00
CA ALA A 135 15.89 -6.72 18.29
C ALA A 135 15.41 -5.26 18.34
N ALA A 136 15.41 -4.57 17.20
CA ALA A 136 15.01 -3.17 17.14
C ALA A 136 14.39 -2.80 15.78
N TRP A 137 13.39 -1.90 15.84
CA TRP A 137 12.71 -1.45 14.64
C TRP A 137 13.63 -0.61 13.74
N ASN A 138 14.31 0.40 14.31
CA ASN A 138 15.18 1.31 13.56
C ASN A 138 16.39 1.74 14.39
N ASP A 139 17.26 0.79 14.73
CA ASP A 139 18.52 1.10 15.41
C ASP A 139 19.65 1.18 14.38
N ARG A 140 20.17 2.40 14.18
CA ARG A 140 21.24 2.67 13.23
C ARG A 140 22.61 2.09 13.63
N SER A 141 22.75 1.58 14.84
CA SER A 141 23.96 0.86 15.27
C SER A 141 24.00 -0.59 14.77
N LEU A 142 22.83 -1.12 14.35
CA LEU A 142 22.72 -2.45 13.76
C LEU A 142 23.04 -2.42 12.26
N ASP A 143 23.46 -3.57 11.75
CA ASP A 143 23.56 -3.77 10.30
C ASP A 143 22.22 -3.49 9.65
N TRP A 144 22.27 -2.93 8.44
CA TRP A 144 21.08 -2.55 7.67
C TRP A 144 20.05 -3.70 7.62
N LYS A 145 20.46 -4.91 7.28
CA LYS A 145 19.61 -6.10 7.19
C LYS A 145 19.00 -6.59 8.51
N GLU A 146 19.51 -6.12 9.66
CA GLU A 146 19.04 -6.49 10.99
C GLU A 146 17.97 -5.54 11.53
N ARG A 147 17.68 -4.44 10.81
CA ARG A 147 16.68 -3.46 11.21
C ARG A 147 15.29 -3.87 10.75
N GLY A 148 14.31 -3.72 11.61
CA GLY A 148 12.91 -4.03 11.31
C GLY A 148 12.37 -3.19 10.13
N THR A 149 12.71 -1.91 10.08
CA THR A 149 12.33 -0.99 8.99
C THR A 149 12.74 -1.52 7.63
N GLU A 150 13.98 -1.99 7.50
CA GLU A 150 14.55 -2.45 6.25
C GLU A 150 13.95 -3.78 5.82
N GLN A 151 13.78 -4.71 6.76
CA GLN A 151 13.14 -5.99 6.45
C GLN A 151 11.67 -5.80 6.03
N ALA A 152 10.93 -4.90 6.68
CA ALA A 152 9.57 -4.58 6.30
C ALA A 152 9.52 -3.96 4.89
N ALA A 153 10.42 -3.02 4.60
CA ALA A 153 10.51 -2.38 3.27
C ALA A 153 10.84 -3.40 2.17
N GLU A 154 11.77 -4.34 2.41
CA GLU A 154 12.08 -5.41 1.45
C GLU A 154 10.89 -6.37 1.24
N ILE A 155 10.12 -6.68 2.29
CA ILE A 155 8.93 -7.54 2.18
C ILE A 155 7.81 -6.85 1.39
N LEU A 156 7.56 -5.55 1.65
CA LEU A 156 6.61 -4.78 0.85
C LEU A 156 7.07 -4.68 -0.61
N THR A 157 8.36 -4.41 -0.83
CA THR A 157 8.95 -4.36 -2.18
C THR A 157 8.79 -5.68 -2.92
N TRP A 158 8.98 -6.82 -2.24
CA TRP A 158 8.73 -8.14 -2.81
C TRP A 158 7.26 -8.33 -3.18
N GLY A 159 6.34 -8.02 -2.28
CA GLY A 159 4.90 -8.24 -2.47
C GLY A 159 4.26 -7.33 -3.51
N LEU A 160 4.82 -6.15 -3.72
CA LEU A 160 4.40 -5.17 -4.73
C LEU A 160 5.14 -5.32 -6.06
N GLY A 161 6.36 -5.85 -6.03
CA GLY A 161 7.28 -5.89 -7.17
C GLY A 161 7.07 -7.07 -8.11
N GLU A 162 8.19 -7.58 -8.62
CA GLU A 162 8.23 -8.65 -9.61
C GLU A 162 8.56 -10.04 -8.99
N GLY A 163 8.51 -10.15 -7.66
CA GLY A 163 8.65 -11.40 -6.94
C GLY A 163 10.09 -11.85 -6.71
N GLN A 164 11.08 -11.03 -6.98
CA GLN A 164 12.47 -11.34 -6.66
C GLN A 164 12.69 -11.21 -5.16
N ILE A 165 13.09 -12.33 -4.52
CA ILE A 165 13.47 -12.31 -3.11
C ILE A 165 14.79 -11.55 -2.98
N SER A 166 14.80 -10.56 -2.10
CA SER A 166 15.98 -9.76 -1.85
C SER A 166 17.06 -10.59 -1.13
N PRO A 167 18.33 -10.53 -1.55
CA PRO A 167 19.44 -11.17 -0.84
C PRO A 167 19.70 -10.53 0.54
N LEU A 168 19.05 -9.41 0.82
CA LEU A 168 19.13 -8.70 2.10
C LEU A 168 18.21 -9.30 3.17
N LEU A 169 17.24 -10.12 2.76
CA LEU A 169 16.44 -10.91 3.68
C LEU A 169 17.23 -12.16 4.13
N PRO A 170 17.03 -12.66 5.35
CA PRO A 170 17.66 -13.89 5.82
C PRO A 170 17.40 -15.05 4.85
N GLU A 171 18.42 -15.89 4.62
CA GLU A 171 18.41 -16.99 3.65
C GLU A 171 17.22 -17.97 3.79
N ALA A 172 16.70 -18.14 5.01
CA ALA A 172 15.56 -19.03 5.27
C ALA A 172 14.19 -18.43 4.92
N THR A 173 14.13 -17.27 4.26
CA THR A 173 12.86 -16.58 4.00
C THR A 173 12.30 -17.02 2.64
N ASP A 174 11.38 -17.99 2.66
CA ASP A 174 10.67 -18.48 1.48
C ASP A 174 9.46 -17.60 1.08
N ALA A 175 8.94 -17.80 -0.13
CA ALA A 175 7.81 -17.05 -0.65
C ALA A 175 6.53 -17.17 0.21
N PRO A 176 6.14 -18.35 0.75
CA PRO A 176 5.02 -18.47 1.70
C PRO A 176 5.22 -17.67 2.98
N THR A 177 6.43 -17.60 3.51
CA THR A 177 6.75 -16.78 4.68
C THR A 177 6.66 -15.29 4.35
N LEU A 178 7.19 -14.87 3.20
CA LEU A 178 7.07 -13.48 2.73
C LEU A 178 5.61 -13.07 2.55
N ALA A 179 4.78 -13.94 1.98
CA ALA A 179 3.36 -13.66 1.80
C ALA A 179 2.65 -13.42 3.14
N ARG A 180 2.90 -14.28 4.15
CA ARG A 180 2.32 -14.09 5.49
C ARG A 180 2.80 -12.81 6.18
N LEU A 181 4.06 -12.45 6.02
CA LEU A 181 4.62 -11.22 6.60
C LEU A 181 4.09 -9.98 5.88
N TYR A 182 3.95 -10.04 4.56
CA TYR A 182 3.31 -9.00 3.78
C TYR A 182 1.85 -8.78 4.22
N GLU A 183 1.08 -9.87 4.37
CA GLU A 183 -0.29 -9.82 4.84
C GLU A 183 -0.39 -9.27 6.27
N LEU A 184 0.54 -9.65 7.15
CA LEU A 184 0.62 -9.08 8.51
C LEU A 184 0.79 -7.57 8.50
N LEU A 185 1.70 -7.05 7.66
CA LEU A 185 2.00 -5.62 7.58
C LEU A 185 0.89 -4.82 6.89
N THR A 186 0.24 -5.39 5.87
CA THR A 186 -0.65 -4.65 4.96
C THR A 186 -2.13 -4.99 5.12
N GLY A 187 -2.46 -6.12 5.73
CA GLY A 187 -3.81 -6.68 5.73
C GLY A 187 -4.28 -7.13 4.34
N ARG A 188 -3.38 -7.32 3.38
CA ARG A 188 -3.65 -7.66 1.99
C ARG A 188 -2.77 -8.81 1.50
N GLU A 189 -3.25 -9.56 0.51
CA GLU A 189 -2.41 -10.51 -0.20
C GLU A 189 -1.43 -9.78 -1.13
N PRO A 190 -0.19 -10.32 -1.30
CA PRO A 190 0.76 -9.74 -2.24
C PRO A 190 0.26 -9.90 -3.69
N ILE A 191 0.59 -8.92 -4.53
CA ILE A 191 0.24 -8.94 -5.96
C ILE A 191 1.38 -9.44 -6.85
N THR A 192 2.47 -9.86 -6.25
CA THR A 192 3.62 -10.42 -6.97
C THR A 192 3.28 -11.75 -7.66
N PRO A 193 3.78 -12.04 -8.88
CA PRO A 193 3.54 -13.30 -9.56
C PRO A 193 4.04 -14.54 -8.78
N ALA A 194 5.09 -14.39 -7.97
CA ALA A 194 5.67 -15.49 -7.19
C ALA A 194 4.81 -15.89 -5.96
N ALA A 195 3.78 -15.12 -5.63
CA ALA A 195 2.89 -15.37 -4.50
C ALA A 195 1.59 -16.10 -4.88
N ARG A 196 1.38 -16.42 -6.16
CA ARG A 196 0.15 -17.06 -6.69
C ARG A 196 0.31 -18.54 -6.92
#